data_55c21fa13fa2ee7dd60b636451d52fd3
#
_entry.id   55c21fa13fa2ee7dd60b636451d52fd3
#
_cell.length_a   1.000
_cell.length_b   1.000
_cell.length_c   1.000
_cell.angle_alpha   90.00
_cell.angle_beta   90.00
_cell.angle_gamma   90.00
#
_symmetry.space_group_name_H-M   'P 1'
#
loop_
_entity.id
_entity.type
_entity.pdbx_description
1 polymer ?
#
loop_
_entity_poly.entity_id
_entity_poly.type
_entity_poly.pdbx_seq_one_letter_code
_entity_poly.pdbx_strand_id
1 'polypeptide(L)'
;MLTGQQRLAKTSSTPGKTQLINHFEVLGTDKKKWYLVDLPGYGYAATVSQKARNNWGNMIESYIRKRENLVSLFVLIDSRHLPQAIDIDFIRQLGEWQVPFSIIFTKTDKNKPGATIRNVETFKKTLLQEWQSLPTLFLTSAEKKEGREELLFHIRSLHETFSP
;
A
#
# COMPACT_ATOMS: atom_id res chain seq x y z
N MET A 1 0.18 8.38 -10.81
CA MET A 1 0.34 9.51 -9.88
C MET A 1 1.82 9.72 -9.51
N LEU A 2 2.49 8.80 -8.84
CA LEU A 2 3.86 9.00 -8.31
C LEU A 2 4.91 9.26 -9.39
N THR A 3 4.99 8.43 -10.40
CA THR A 3 6.04 8.47 -11.45
C THR A 3 5.78 9.50 -12.55
N GLY A 4 4.61 10.14 -12.59
CA GLY A 4 4.21 11.02 -13.71
C GLY A 4 3.96 10.29 -15.04
N GLN A 5 4.30 9.02 -15.15
CA GLN A 5 4.10 8.21 -16.35
C GLN A 5 2.71 7.57 -16.36
N GLN A 6 2.03 7.69 -17.50
CA GLN A 6 0.77 6.99 -17.73
C GLN A 6 1.06 5.55 -18.19
N ARG A 7 0.22 4.58 -17.73
CA ARG A 7 0.28 3.16 -18.14
C ARG A 7 1.56 2.42 -17.76
N LEU A 8 2.29 2.86 -16.75
CA LEU A 8 3.46 2.14 -16.25
C LEU A 8 3.07 0.76 -15.73
N ALA A 9 2.01 0.67 -14.95
CA ALA A 9 1.39 -0.60 -14.54
C ALA A 9 0.09 -0.82 -15.33
N LYS A 10 -0.21 -2.07 -15.68
CA LYS A 10 -1.48 -2.43 -16.32
C LYS A 10 -2.62 -2.25 -15.32
N THR A 11 -3.45 -1.23 -15.55
CA THR A 11 -4.68 -1.05 -14.76
C THR A 11 -5.79 -1.94 -15.27
N SER A 12 -6.64 -2.42 -14.38
CA SER A 12 -7.80 -3.25 -14.70
C SER A 12 -8.99 -2.86 -13.84
N SER A 13 -10.17 -2.88 -14.43
CA SER A 13 -11.44 -2.78 -13.71
C SER A 13 -11.82 -4.09 -12.99
N THR A 14 -11.16 -5.20 -13.33
CA THR A 14 -11.40 -6.51 -12.71
C THR A 14 -10.37 -6.75 -11.62
N PRO A 15 -10.77 -7.03 -10.37
CA PRO A 15 -9.85 -7.43 -9.30
C PRO A 15 -9.04 -8.67 -9.69
N GLY A 16 -7.75 -8.71 -9.32
CA GLY A 16 -6.94 -9.91 -9.46
C GLY A 16 -6.18 -10.10 -10.77
N LYS A 17 -5.98 -9.07 -11.55
CA LYS A 17 -5.14 -9.17 -12.77
C LYS A 17 -3.65 -9.16 -12.50
N THR A 18 -3.18 -8.56 -11.42
CA THR A 18 -1.77 -8.59 -11.05
C THR A 18 -1.50 -9.92 -10.36
N GLN A 19 -0.96 -10.88 -11.10
CA GLN A 19 -0.58 -12.21 -10.60
C GLN A 19 0.93 -12.34 -10.35
N LEU A 20 1.69 -11.36 -10.82
CA LEU A 20 3.15 -11.33 -10.74
C LEU A 20 3.60 -10.11 -9.94
N ILE A 21 4.75 -10.24 -9.32
CA ILE A 21 5.45 -9.11 -8.68
C ILE A 21 6.13 -8.29 -9.77
N ASN A 22 5.72 -7.04 -9.94
CA ASN A 22 6.26 -6.15 -10.96
C ASN A 22 7.23 -5.16 -10.34
N HIS A 23 8.45 -5.08 -10.86
CA HIS A 23 9.47 -4.14 -10.43
C HIS A 23 9.60 -3.00 -11.43
N PHE A 24 9.55 -1.77 -10.93
CA PHE A 24 9.76 -0.57 -11.73
C PHE A 24 10.96 0.19 -11.19
N GLU A 25 12.00 0.33 -12.00
CA GLU A 25 13.12 1.20 -11.67
C GLU A 25 12.69 2.66 -11.78
N VAL A 26 12.91 3.41 -10.71
CA VAL A 26 12.61 4.84 -10.63
C VAL A 26 13.91 5.59 -10.38
N LEU A 27 14.15 6.63 -11.18
CA LEU A 27 15.26 7.55 -10.95
C LEU A 27 14.75 8.73 -10.11
N GLY A 28 15.31 8.89 -8.92
CA GLY A 28 15.01 10.02 -8.05
C GLY A 28 15.53 11.33 -8.59
N THR A 29 15.08 12.45 -8.05
CA THR A 29 15.59 13.79 -8.39
C THR A 29 17.05 13.99 -7.98
N ASP A 30 17.53 13.21 -7.03
CA ASP A 30 18.91 13.09 -6.56
C ASP A 30 19.79 12.18 -7.46
N LYS A 31 19.23 11.71 -8.59
CA LYS A 31 19.85 10.76 -9.52
C LYS A 31 20.11 9.37 -8.94
N LYS A 32 19.61 9.08 -7.74
CA LYS A 32 19.67 7.72 -7.17
C LYS A 32 18.54 6.87 -7.71
N LYS A 33 18.82 5.58 -7.94
CA LYS A 33 17.85 4.59 -8.41
C LYS A 33 17.20 3.89 -7.22
N TRP A 34 15.90 3.69 -7.31
CA TRP A 34 15.14 2.87 -6.37
C TRP A 34 14.08 2.06 -7.12
N TYR A 35 13.51 1.09 -6.46
CA TYR A 35 12.51 0.21 -7.06
C TYR A 35 11.14 0.42 -6.42
N LEU A 36 10.17 0.80 -7.24
CA LEU A 36 8.76 0.71 -6.89
C LEU A 36 8.27 -0.68 -7.30
N VAL A 37 7.75 -1.43 -6.33
CA VAL A 37 7.29 -2.79 -6.57
C VAL A 37 5.77 -2.85 -6.42
N ASP A 38 5.10 -3.30 -7.49
CA ASP A 38 3.66 -3.56 -7.50
C ASP A 38 3.44 -5.03 -7.15
N LEU A 39 2.85 -5.24 -5.98
CA LEU A 39 2.49 -6.57 -5.48
C LEU A 39 1.03 -6.87 -5.84
N PRO A 40 0.69 -8.12 -6.11
CA PRO A 40 -0.70 -8.52 -6.23
C PRO A 40 -1.47 -8.17 -4.95
N GLY A 41 -2.68 -7.61 -5.10
CA GLY A 41 -3.49 -7.19 -3.95
C GLY A 41 -3.94 -8.37 -3.06
N TYR A 42 -3.83 -8.24 -1.76
CA TYR A 42 -4.24 -9.27 -0.79
C TYR A 42 -5.74 -9.59 -0.84
N GLY A 43 -6.59 -8.66 -1.31
CA GLY A 43 -8.03 -8.89 -1.53
C GLY A 43 -8.35 -9.84 -2.68
N TYR A 44 -7.38 -10.15 -3.56
CA TYR A 44 -7.57 -11.10 -4.65
C TYR A 44 -7.84 -12.53 -4.16
N ALA A 45 -7.29 -12.88 -3.02
CA ALA A 45 -7.46 -14.19 -2.41
C ALA A 45 -8.94 -14.58 -2.19
N ALA A 46 -9.86 -13.63 -2.10
CA ALA A 46 -11.28 -13.90 -1.90
C ALA A 46 -11.99 -14.49 -3.14
N THR A 47 -11.43 -14.31 -4.35
CA THR A 47 -12.08 -14.67 -5.62
C THR A 47 -11.51 -15.91 -6.30
N VAL A 48 -10.47 -16.52 -5.73
CA VAL A 48 -9.77 -17.68 -6.31
C VAL A 48 -9.90 -18.93 -5.45
N SER A 49 -9.54 -20.09 -6.02
CA SER A 49 -9.55 -21.36 -5.30
C SER A 49 -8.63 -21.33 -4.07
N GLN A 50 -8.94 -22.15 -3.05
CA GLN A 50 -8.13 -22.24 -1.82
C GLN A 50 -6.65 -22.49 -2.11
N LYS A 51 -6.33 -23.37 -3.07
CA LYS A 51 -4.94 -23.68 -3.47
C LYS A 51 -4.25 -22.46 -4.06
N ALA A 52 -4.91 -21.70 -4.94
CA ALA A 52 -4.37 -20.48 -5.52
C ALA A 52 -4.17 -19.38 -4.46
N ARG A 53 -5.09 -19.30 -3.48
CA ARG A 53 -5.01 -18.40 -2.34
C ARG A 53 -3.78 -18.68 -1.48
N ASN A 54 -3.55 -19.95 -1.14
CA ASN A 54 -2.40 -20.35 -0.33
C ASN A 54 -1.07 -20.08 -1.05
N ASN A 55 -0.98 -20.43 -2.34
CA ASN A 55 0.23 -20.16 -3.13
C ASN A 55 0.52 -18.65 -3.24
N TRP A 56 -0.53 -17.86 -3.42
CA TRP A 56 -0.42 -16.42 -3.50
C TRP A 56 0.04 -15.81 -2.16
N GLY A 57 -0.59 -16.22 -1.05
CA GLY A 57 -0.21 -15.79 0.31
C GLY A 57 1.25 -16.11 0.61
N ASN A 58 1.68 -17.34 0.35
CA ASN A 58 3.06 -17.78 0.55
C ASN A 58 4.07 -16.98 -0.31
N MET A 59 3.70 -16.63 -1.55
CA MET A 59 4.56 -15.83 -2.42
C MET A 59 4.76 -14.41 -1.87
N ILE A 60 3.68 -13.75 -1.46
CA ILE A 60 3.71 -12.39 -0.91
C ILE A 60 4.44 -12.37 0.43
N GLU A 61 4.11 -13.30 1.33
CA GLU A 61 4.81 -13.45 2.61
C GLU A 61 6.30 -13.65 2.41
N SER A 62 6.68 -14.60 1.54
CA SER A 62 8.09 -14.87 1.24
C SER A 62 8.80 -13.64 0.66
N TYR A 63 8.13 -12.91 -0.23
CA TYR A 63 8.69 -11.69 -0.80
C TYR A 63 8.92 -10.61 0.27
N ILE A 64 7.90 -10.33 1.08
CA ILE A 64 7.95 -9.27 2.10
C ILE A 64 8.97 -9.61 3.19
N ARG A 65 8.99 -10.86 3.69
CA ARG A 65 9.82 -11.23 4.83
C ARG A 65 11.29 -11.53 4.50
N LYS A 66 11.56 -11.98 3.26
CA LYS A 66 12.92 -12.42 2.88
C LYS A 66 13.69 -11.37 2.10
N ARG A 67 13.07 -10.26 1.75
CA ARG A 67 13.73 -9.23 0.96
C ARG A 67 14.48 -8.25 1.86
N GLU A 68 15.79 -8.42 1.96
CA GLU A 68 16.68 -7.61 2.81
C GLU A 68 16.66 -6.11 2.47
N ASN A 69 16.42 -5.77 1.20
CA ASN A 69 16.35 -4.39 0.73
C ASN A 69 14.92 -3.83 0.63
N LEU A 70 13.96 -4.41 1.34
CA LEU A 70 12.63 -3.84 1.50
C LEU A 70 12.68 -2.69 2.52
N VAL A 71 12.62 -1.47 2.03
CA VAL A 71 12.69 -0.27 2.88
C VAL A 71 11.35 0.02 3.56
N SER A 72 10.25 -0.07 2.83
CA SER A 72 8.90 0.13 3.37
C SER A 72 7.84 -0.48 2.48
N LEU A 73 6.74 -0.90 3.07
CA LEU A 73 5.56 -1.37 2.38
C LEU A 73 4.45 -0.31 2.45
N PHE A 74 3.78 -0.03 1.34
CA PHE A 74 2.62 0.85 1.30
C PHE A 74 1.34 0.02 1.15
N VAL A 75 0.49 0.04 2.19
CA VAL A 75 -0.81 -0.63 2.19
C VAL A 75 -1.85 0.32 1.62
N LEU A 76 -2.43 -0.03 0.47
CA LEU A 76 -3.43 0.79 -0.22
C LEU A 76 -4.84 0.42 0.23
N ILE A 77 -5.52 1.35 0.91
CA ILE A 77 -6.89 1.21 1.42
C ILE A 77 -7.83 2.10 0.60
N ASP A 78 -8.93 1.55 0.13
CA ASP A 78 -9.97 2.36 -0.52
C ASP A 78 -10.76 3.16 0.52
N SER A 79 -10.57 4.47 0.54
CA SER A 79 -11.17 5.37 1.55
C SER A 79 -12.70 5.44 1.53
N ARG A 80 -13.34 4.87 0.50
CA ARG A 80 -14.80 4.83 0.38
C ARG A 80 -15.47 3.85 1.34
N HIS A 81 -14.71 2.89 1.86
CA HIS A 81 -15.20 1.83 2.72
C HIS A 81 -14.83 2.06 4.18
N LEU A 82 -15.67 1.54 5.07
CA LEU A 82 -15.31 1.33 6.47
C LEU A 82 -14.19 0.27 6.57
N PRO A 83 -13.50 0.16 7.71
CA PRO A 83 -12.49 -0.87 7.92
C PRO A 83 -13.01 -2.25 7.52
N GLN A 84 -12.32 -2.92 6.62
CA GLN A 84 -12.64 -4.28 6.22
C GLN A 84 -11.75 -5.27 6.98
N ALA A 85 -12.30 -6.41 7.37
CA ALA A 85 -11.56 -7.42 8.12
C ALA A 85 -10.26 -7.83 7.41
N ILE A 86 -10.32 -7.98 6.08
CA ILE A 86 -9.14 -8.36 5.29
C ILE A 86 -8.00 -7.34 5.35
N ASP A 87 -8.32 -6.03 5.44
CA ASP A 87 -7.33 -4.97 5.57
C ASP A 87 -6.69 -5.00 6.96
N ILE A 88 -7.52 -5.14 7.99
CA ILE A 88 -7.08 -5.21 9.38
C ILE A 88 -6.21 -6.45 9.61
N ASP A 89 -6.63 -7.62 9.12
CA ASP A 89 -5.88 -8.87 9.23
C ASP A 89 -4.52 -8.78 8.53
N PHE A 90 -4.46 -8.18 7.35
CA PHE A 90 -3.19 -7.99 6.66
C PHE A 90 -2.26 -7.03 7.42
N ILE A 91 -2.77 -5.92 7.95
CA ILE A 91 -2.00 -4.99 8.77
C ILE A 91 -1.48 -5.67 10.04
N ARG A 92 -2.31 -6.49 10.70
CA ARG A 92 -1.89 -7.29 11.85
C ARG A 92 -0.71 -8.21 11.51
N GLN A 93 -0.80 -8.92 10.38
CA GLN A 93 0.29 -9.76 9.89
C GLN A 93 1.58 -8.97 9.66
N LEU A 94 1.51 -7.77 9.08
CA LEU A 94 2.69 -6.93 8.90
C LEU A 94 3.34 -6.54 10.23
N GLY A 95 2.54 -6.30 11.26
CA GLY A 95 3.03 -6.05 12.61
C GLY A 95 3.73 -7.27 13.21
N GLU A 96 3.11 -8.46 13.11
CA GLU A 96 3.70 -9.73 13.54
C GLU A 96 5.03 -10.03 12.83
N TRP A 97 5.12 -9.69 11.56
CA TRP A 97 6.34 -9.86 10.76
C TRP A 97 7.38 -8.74 10.98
N GLN A 98 7.03 -7.72 11.76
CA GLN A 98 7.88 -6.54 12.01
C GLN A 98 8.32 -5.83 10.73
N VAL A 99 7.48 -5.81 9.72
CA VAL A 99 7.74 -5.16 8.44
C VAL A 99 7.41 -3.67 8.56
N PRO A 100 8.32 -2.75 8.19
CA PRO A 100 8.00 -1.33 8.16
C PRO A 100 6.97 -1.02 7.08
N PHE A 101 5.87 -0.34 7.45
CA PHE A 101 4.82 0.00 6.51
C PHE A 101 4.15 1.34 6.82
N SER A 102 3.49 1.87 5.80
CA SER A 102 2.61 3.04 5.87
C SER A 102 1.28 2.73 5.21
N ILE A 103 0.20 3.39 5.62
CA ILE A 103 -1.13 3.20 5.05
C ILE A 103 -1.46 4.38 4.13
N ILE A 104 -1.93 4.08 2.92
CA ILE A 104 -2.36 5.07 1.94
C ILE A 104 -3.85 4.90 1.68
N PHE A 105 -4.66 5.82 2.18
CA PHE A 105 -6.07 5.90 1.82
C PHE A 105 -6.20 6.50 0.42
N THR A 106 -6.74 5.73 -0.50
CA THR A 106 -6.88 6.09 -1.91
C THR A 106 -8.30 6.54 -2.25
N LYS A 107 -8.48 7.17 -3.42
CA LYS A 107 -9.78 7.56 -3.98
C LYS A 107 -10.57 8.54 -3.12
N THR A 108 -9.88 9.45 -2.42
CA THR A 108 -10.52 10.47 -1.57
C THR A 108 -11.50 11.36 -2.35
N ASP A 109 -11.24 11.56 -3.64
CA ASP A 109 -12.08 12.30 -4.59
C ASP A 109 -13.44 11.65 -4.90
N LYS A 110 -13.61 10.37 -4.63
CA LYS A 110 -14.85 9.61 -4.88
C LYS A 110 -15.81 9.63 -3.70
N ASN A 111 -15.43 10.23 -2.60
CA ASN A 111 -16.24 10.31 -1.39
C ASN A 111 -17.15 11.56 -1.37
N LYS A 112 -18.30 11.43 -0.69
CA LYS A 112 -19.10 12.58 -0.30
C LYS A 112 -18.33 13.43 0.73
N PRO A 113 -18.61 14.74 0.84
CA PRO A 113 -17.97 15.60 1.84
C PRO A 113 -18.01 14.99 3.24
N GLY A 114 -16.89 15.00 3.94
CA GLY A 114 -16.73 14.45 5.29
C GLY A 114 -16.68 12.92 5.40
N ALA A 115 -17.02 12.15 4.36
CA ALA A 115 -17.02 10.70 4.43
C ALA A 115 -15.60 10.11 4.55
N THR A 116 -14.63 10.68 3.84
CA THR A 116 -13.22 10.28 3.97
C THR A 116 -12.74 10.40 5.41
N ILE A 117 -12.97 11.54 6.04
CA ILE A 117 -12.54 11.80 7.43
C ILE A 117 -13.18 10.79 8.37
N ARG A 118 -14.51 10.56 8.27
CA ARG A 118 -15.19 9.58 9.12
C ARG A 118 -14.65 8.17 8.97
N ASN A 119 -14.43 7.71 7.71
CA ASN A 119 -13.94 6.36 7.44
C ASN A 119 -12.52 6.18 7.98
N VAL A 120 -11.64 7.17 7.75
CA VAL A 120 -10.27 7.16 8.25
C VAL A 120 -10.23 7.18 9.79
N GLU A 121 -11.03 8.02 10.44
CA GLU A 121 -11.09 8.04 11.90
C GLU A 121 -11.62 6.72 12.48
N THR A 122 -12.61 6.11 11.82
CA THR A 122 -13.07 4.77 12.21
C THR A 122 -11.97 3.74 12.06
N PHE A 123 -11.21 3.79 10.97
CA PHE A 123 -10.08 2.90 10.72
C PHE A 123 -8.98 3.06 11.80
N LYS A 124 -8.60 4.30 12.12
CA LYS A 124 -7.65 4.60 13.18
C LYS A 124 -8.10 4.04 14.54
N LYS A 125 -9.37 4.27 14.90
CA LYS A 125 -9.94 3.74 16.14
C LYS A 125 -9.91 2.22 16.20
N THR A 126 -10.17 1.55 15.07
CA THR A 126 -10.10 0.09 14.99
C THR A 126 -8.67 -0.40 15.22
N LEU A 127 -7.67 0.21 14.59
CA LEU A 127 -6.27 -0.16 14.79
C LEU A 127 -5.82 0.10 16.25
N LEU A 128 -6.18 1.22 16.84
CA LEU A 128 -5.81 1.58 18.22
C LEU A 128 -6.40 0.65 19.29
N GLN A 129 -7.31 -0.24 18.95
CA GLN A 129 -7.77 -1.30 19.87
C GLN A 129 -6.68 -2.35 20.11
N GLU A 130 -5.75 -2.53 19.19
CA GLU A 130 -4.70 -3.55 19.23
C GLU A 130 -3.29 -2.94 19.19
N TRP A 131 -3.14 -1.72 18.70
CA TRP A 131 -1.86 -1.06 18.46
C TRP A 131 -1.62 0.09 19.43
N GLN A 132 -0.41 0.19 19.97
CA GLN A 132 -0.02 1.32 20.85
C GLN A 132 0.14 2.64 20.09
N SER A 133 0.51 2.57 18.80
CA SER A 133 0.69 3.72 17.93
C SER A 133 0.27 3.38 16.51
N LEU A 134 -0.16 4.39 15.76
CA LEU A 134 -0.52 4.22 14.36
C LEU A 134 0.71 4.31 13.46
N PRO A 135 0.75 3.55 12.35
CA PRO A 135 1.71 3.77 11.29
C PRO A 135 1.46 5.13 10.62
N THR A 136 2.41 5.60 9.80
CA THR A 136 2.20 6.80 8.99
C THR A 136 1.04 6.60 8.03
N LEU A 137 0.16 7.61 7.94
CA LEU A 137 -1.07 7.57 7.14
C LEU A 137 -1.05 8.68 6.10
N PHE A 138 -1.48 8.36 4.87
CA PHE A 138 -1.63 9.33 3.78
C PHE A 138 -3.04 9.30 3.20
N LEU A 139 -3.56 10.47 2.84
CA LEU A 139 -4.80 10.62 2.09
C LEU A 139 -4.47 10.98 0.66
N THR A 140 -4.96 10.21 -0.31
CA THR A 140 -4.57 10.40 -1.70
C THR A 140 -5.71 10.30 -2.70
N SER A 141 -5.62 11.11 -3.76
CA SER A 141 -6.37 10.94 -4.98
C SER A 141 -5.43 10.89 -6.18
N ALA A 142 -5.42 9.78 -6.90
CA ALA A 142 -4.63 9.67 -8.12
C ALA A 142 -5.15 10.59 -9.23
N GLU A 143 -6.47 10.86 -9.26
CA GLU A 143 -7.13 11.67 -10.26
C GLU A 143 -6.87 13.16 -10.03
N LYS A 144 -6.98 13.62 -8.78
CA LYS A 144 -6.71 15.01 -8.38
C LYS A 144 -5.26 15.28 -8.02
N LYS A 145 -4.41 14.25 -7.98
CA LYS A 145 -3.01 14.28 -7.53
C LYS A 145 -2.85 14.76 -6.07
N GLU A 146 -3.90 14.69 -5.27
CA GLU A 146 -3.87 15.02 -3.84
C GLU A 146 -2.99 14.02 -3.06
N GLY A 147 -2.27 14.50 -2.05
CA GLY A 147 -1.35 13.69 -1.22
C GLY A 147 -0.08 13.22 -1.93
N ARG A 148 0.15 13.68 -3.17
CA ARG A 148 1.32 13.26 -3.96
C ARG A 148 2.62 13.76 -3.36
N GLU A 149 2.69 15.01 -3.02
CA GLU A 149 3.93 15.65 -2.56
C GLU A 149 4.33 15.14 -1.18
N GLU A 150 3.38 14.95 -0.26
CA GLU A 150 3.63 14.36 1.05
C GLU A 150 4.16 12.93 0.92
N LEU A 151 3.57 12.13 0.02
CA LEU A 151 4.02 10.76 -0.21
C LEU A 151 5.41 10.71 -0.85
N LEU A 152 5.70 11.59 -1.81
CA LEU A 152 7.03 11.67 -2.42
C LEU A 152 8.08 12.16 -1.42
N PHE A 153 7.74 13.10 -0.55
CA PHE A 153 8.61 13.55 0.53
C PHE A 153 8.93 12.40 1.49
N HIS A 154 7.91 11.64 1.90
CA HIS A 154 8.12 10.47 2.76
C HIS A 154 9.01 9.41 2.09
N ILE A 155 8.78 9.09 0.81
CA ILE A 155 9.64 8.16 0.06
C ILE A 155 11.09 8.65 0.03
N ARG A 156 11.30 9.95 -0.17
CA ARG A 156 12.64 10.54 -0.15
C ARG A 156 13.31 10.40 1.22
N SER A 157 12.60 10.71 2.32
CA SER A 157 13.15 10.57 3.67
C SER A 157 13.51 9.12 4.01
N LEU A 158 12.71 8.15 3.57
CA LEU A 158 13.05 6.73 3.69
C LEU A 158 14.34 6.41 2.92
N HIS A 159 14.48 6.94 1.72
CA HIS A 159 15.66 6.70 0.89
C HIS A 159 16.95 7.29 1.49
N GLU A 160 16.85 8.46 2.11
CA GLU A 160 17.98 9.10 2.82
C GLU A 160 18.42 8.30 4.05
N THR A 161 17.46 7.71 4.76
CA THR A 161 17.72 6.91 5.97
C THR A 161 18.36 5.56 5.64
N PHE A 162 18.02 4.94 4.51
CA PHE A 162 18.46 3.59 4.14
C PHE A 162 19.47 3.56 2.99
N SER A 163 19.94 4.71 2.50
CA SER A 163 21.05 4.73 1.54
C SER A 163 22.36 4.46 2.31
N PRO A 164 23.17 3.48 1.87
CA PRO A 164 24.49 3.25 2.43
C PRO A 164 25.43 4.41 2.14
#